data_7ab11fee1140d8cc52993cd781957cd6
#
_entry.id   7ab11fee1140d8cc52993cd781957cd6
#
_cell.length_a   1.000
_cell.length_b   1.000
_cell.length_c   1.000
_cell.angle_alpha   90.00
_cell.angle_beta   90.00
_cell.angle_gamma   90.00
#
_symmetry.space_group_name_H-M   'P 1'
#
loop_
_entity.id
_entity.type
_entity.pdbx_description
1 polymer ?
#
loop_
_entity_poly.entity_id
_entity_poly.type
_entity_poly.pdbx_seq_one_letter_code
_entity_poly.pdbx_strand_id
1 'polypeptide(L)'
;MKQFIVKEIPKSNLEISNFEMREVEVPKPDSDEILIKNILLSIDAANRTWMQGKTYRDQVFAGDVMPSYSIAEVVESRHPDFKKGQIVTSDSYWEEFSLVKAKDVNKCPQDIPLTYLLSIFGIAGLTAYHGLFDVGKLKAND
;
A
#
# COMPACT_ATOMS: atom_id res chain seq x y z
N MET A 1 -3.35 -16.02 -8.22
CA MET A 1 -3.12 -15.21 -7.02
C MET A 1 -4.43 -14.78 -6.40
N LYS A 2 -4.44 -14.56 -5.10
CA LYS A 2 -5.61 -14.05 -4.37
C LYS A 2 -5.60 -12.54 -4.37
N GLN A 3 -6.80 -11.94 -4.51
CA GLN A 3 -7.02 -10.51 -4.36
C GLN A 3 -8.36 -10.26 -3.65
N PHE A 4 -8.46 -9.12 -2.94
CA PHE A 4 -9.68 -8.67 -2.30
C PHE A 4 -10.27 -7.49 -3.04
N ILE A 5 -11.49 -7.66 -3.52
CA ILE A 5 -12.25 -6.60 -4.15
C ILE A 5 -13.27 -6.01 -3.18
N VAL A 6 -13.63 -4.76 -3.40
CA VAL A 6 -14.79 -4.15 -2.78
C VAL A 6 -16.03 -4.71 -3.48
N LYS A 7 -16.77 -5.57 -2.79
CA LYS A 7 -18.01 -6.16 -3.31
C LYS A 7 -19.15 -5.16 -3.29
N GLU A 8 -19.25 -4.40 -2.21
CA GLU A 8 -20.29 -3.41 -1.99
C GLU A 8 -19.74 -2.26 -1.15
N ILE A 9 -20.09 -1.02 -1.53
CA ILE A 9 -19.73 0.17 -0.74
C ILE A 9 -20.56 0.19 0.55
N PRO A 10 -19.92 0.28 1.75
CA PRO A 10 -20.63 0.29 3.02
C PRO A 10 -21.51 1.53 3.16
N LYS A 11 -22.80 1.33 3.47
CA LYS A 11 -23.76 2.42 3.72
C LYS A 11 -23.69 2.95 5.17
N SER A 12 -23.20 2.12 6.09
CA SER A 12 -23.06 2.45 7.52
C SER A 12 -21.75 1.92 8.06
N ASN A 13 -21.77 0.88 8.84
CA ASN A 13 -20.56 0.23 9.35
C ASN A 13 -19.87 -0.60 8.24
N LEU A 14 -18.55 -0.68 8.34
CA LEU A 14 -17.76 -1.55 7.48
C LEU A 14 -17.89 -3.00 8.02
N GLU A 15 -18.20 -3.93 7.12
CA GLU A 15 -18.36 -5.34 7.42
C GLU A 15 -17.48 -6.18 6.48
N ILE A 16 -17.15 -7.39 6.90
CA ILE A 16 -16.39 -8.33 6.08
C ILE A 16 -17.13 -8.64 4.78
N SER A 17 -18.45 -8.67 4.81
CA SER A 17 -19.32 -8.87 3.65
C SER A 17 -19.21 -7.81 2.56
N ASN A 18 -18.63 -6.63 2.87
CA ASN A 18 -18.34 -5.60 1.87
C ASN A 18 -17.16 -5.97 0.96
N PHE A 19 -16.44 -7.04 1.28
CA PHE A 19 -15.30 -7.52 0.50
C PHE A 19 -15.56 -8.93 -0.02
N GLU A 20 -14.90 -9.26 -1.12
CA GLU A 20 -14.89 -10.59 -1.72
C GLU A 20 -13.47 -10.97 -2.11
N MET A 21 -13.05 -12.16 -1.75
CA MET A 21 -11.77 -12.71 -2.22
C MET A 21 -11.98 -13.39 -3.58
N ARG A 22 -11.13 -13.07 -4.54
CA ARG A 22 -11.09 -13.69 -5.86
C ARG A 22 -9.73 -14.32 -6.13
N GLU A 23 -9.73 -15.34 -6.97
CA GLU A 23 -8.51 -15.90 -7.53
C GLU A 23 -8.40 -15.47 -9.00
N VAL A 24 -7.24 -14.92 -9.37
CA VAL A 24 -6.93 -14.46 -10.72
C VAL A 24 -5.54 -14.93 -11.12
N GLU A 25 -5.22 -14.87 -12.41
CA GLU A 25 -3.86 -15.15 -12.88
C GLU A 25 -2.88 -14.10 -12.41
N VAL A 26 -1.62 -14.51 -12.20
CA VAL A 26 -0.53 -13.58 -11.88
C VAL A 26 -0.16 -12.82 -13.15
N PRO A 27 -0.22 -11.49 -13.17
CA PRO A 27 0.14 -10.72 -14.35
C PRO A 27 1.65 -10.80 -14.63
N LYS A 28 2.03 -10.49 -15.87
CA LYS A 28 3.44 -10.38 -16.26
C LYS A 28 3.80 -8.92 -16.50
N PRO A 29 4.99 -8.48 -16.05
CA PRO A 29 5.40 -7.09 -16.22
C PRO A 29 5.76 -6.81 -17.69
N ASP A 30 5.32 -5.64 -18.17
CA ASP A 30 5.79 -5.03 -19.42
C ASP A 30 7.09 -4.22 -19.18
N SER A 31 7.54 -3.47 -20.22
CA SER A 31 8.65 -2.55 -20.06
C SER A 31 8.32 -1.52 -18.99
N ASP A 32 9.29 -1.19 -18.13
CA ASP A 32 9.16 -0.26 -17.00
C ASP A 32 8.20 -0.68 -15.87
N GLU A 33 7.73 -1.93 -15.89
CA GLU A 33 6.91 -2.51 -14.84
C GLU A 33 7.69 -3.52 -14.00
N ILE A 34 7.22 -3.67 -12.78
CA ILE A 34 7.78 -4.58 -11.78
C ILE A 34 6.64 -5.39 -11.21
N LEU A 35 6.81 -6.71 -11.18
CA LEU A 35 5.94 -7.59 -10.42
C LEU A 35 6.50 -7.72 -9.00
N ILE A 36 5.71 -7.29 -8.03
CA ILE A 36 6.03 -7.39 -6.62
C ILE A 36 5.12 -8.40 -5.92
N LYS A 37 5.67 -9.10 -4.94
CA LYS A 37 4.91 -9.94 -4.00
C LYS A 37 4.73 -9.18 -2.70
N ASN A 38 3.51 -8.87 -2.35
CA ASN A 38 3.19 -8.15 -1.13
C ASN A 38 3.53 -9.00 0.11
N ILE A 39 4.30 -8.42 1.05
CA ILE A 39 4.67 -9.03 2.33
C ILE A 39 3.81 -8.43 3.45
N LEU A 40 3.67 -7.10 3.46
CA LEU A 40 2.85 -6.36 4.40
C LEU A 40 2.01 -5.34 3.64
N LEU A 41 0.76 -5.19 4.05
CA LEU A 41 -0.19 -4.19 3.54
C LEU A 41 -0.58 -3.24 4.66
N SER A 42 -0.64 -1.94 4.36
CA SER A 42 -1.21 -0.95 5.26
C SER A 42 -2.72 -1.04 5.23
N ILE A 43 -3.33 -1.18 6.40
CA ILE A 43 -4.78 -1.16 6.57
C ILE A 43 -5.09 -0.10 7.61
N ASP A 44 -5.78 0.95 7.21
CA ASP A 44 -6.11 2.08 8.07
C ASP A 44 -7.46 2.71 7.72
N ALA A 45 -7.87 3.75 8.44
CA ALA A 45 -9.15 4.42 8.25
C ALA A 45 -9.30 5.04 6.84
N ALA A 46 -8.21 5.38 6.16
CA ALA A 46 -8.23 5.96 4.84
C ALA A 46 -8.83 5.00 3.79
N ASN A 47 -8.62 3.69 3.94
CA ASN A 47 -9.22 2.67 3.07
C ASN A 47 -10.75 2.84 3.00
N ARG A 48 -11.41 3.07 4.14
CA ARG A 48 -12.84 3.34 4.17
C ARG A 48 -13.19 4.66 3.50
N THR A 49 -12.41 5.70 3.74
CA THR A 49 -12.64 7.04 3.18
C THR A 49 -12.59 7.00 1.65
N TRP A 50 -11.68 6.24 1.07
CA TRP A 50 -11.57 6.08 -0.40
C TRP A 50 -12.78 5.43 -1.04
N MET A 51 -13.55 4.62 -0.30
CA MET A 51 -14.81 4.07 -0.80
C MET A 51 -15.98 5.07 -0.76
N GLN A 52 -15.88 6.15 0.04
CA GLN A 52 -16.97 7.10 0.25
C GLN A 52 -16.94 8.32 -0.68
N GLY A 53 -15.82 8.57 -1.34
CA GLY A 53 -15.68 9.69 -2.27
C GLY A 53 -14.23 9.92 -2.69
N LYS A 54 -14.05 10.87 -3.61
CA LYS A 54 -12.73 11.30 -4.06
C LYS A 54 -12.03 12.09 -2.95
N THR A 55 -10.77 11.74 -2.70
CA THR A 55 -9.89 12.43 -1.74
C THR A 55 -8.61 12.88 -2.46
N TYR A 56 -7.43 12.72 -1.86
CA TYR A 56 -6.13 12.81 -2.54
C TYR A 56 -5.87 11.62 -3.49
N ARG A 57 -6.69 10.57 -3.40
CA ARG A 57 -6.73 9.38 -4.25
C ARG A 57 -8.09 9.32 -4.94
N ASP A 58 -8.16 8.66 -6.07
CA ASP A 58 -9.43 8.40 -6.75
C ASP A 58 -10.33 7.49 -5.91
N GLN A 59 -11.63 7.68 -6.06
CA GLN A 59 -12.62 6.87 -5.34
C GLN A 59 -12.53 5.41 -5.75
N VAL A 60 -12.70 4.53 -4.77
CA VAL A 60 -12.81 3.08 -4.95
C VAL A 60 -14.29 2.73 -5.11
N PHE A 61 -14.60 1.97 -6.15
CA PHE A 61 -15.97 1.54 -6.47
C PHE A 61 -16.14 0.04 -6.21
N ALA A 62 -17.39 -0.40 -6.21
CA ALA A 62 -17.71 -1.82 -6.18
C ALA A 62 -17.14 -2.51 -7.44
N GLY A 63 -16.42 -3.62 -7.23
CA GLY A 63 -15.68 -4.34 -8.26
C GLY A 63 -14.18 -4.03 -8.30
N ASP A 64 -13.74 -2.92 -7.74
CA ASP A 64 -12.32 -2.56 -7.69
C ASP A 64 -11.57 -3.40 -6.65
N VAL A 65 -10.30 -3.70 -6.93
CA VAL A 65 -9.38 -4.25 -5.93
C VAL A 65 -9.08 -3.15 -4.91
N MET A 66 -9.15 -3.48 -3.61
CA MET A 66 -8.89 -2.50 -2.55
C MET A 66 -7.45 -2.01 -2.60
N PRO A 67 -7.21 -0.70 -2.80
CA PRO A 67 -5.85 -0.17 -2.83
C PRO A 67 -5.22 -0.13 -1.43
N SER A 68 -3.89 -0.19 -1.40
CA SER A 68 -3.09 -0.13 -0.18
C SER A 68 -1.70 0.44 -0.49
N TYR A 69 -0.97 0.77 0.56
CA TYR A 69 0.48 0.92 0.50
C TYR A 69 1.12 -0.35 1.05
N SER A 70 2.16 -0.85 0.40
CA SER A 70 2.76 -2.13 0.76
C SER A 70 4.26 -2.09 0.94
N ILE A 71 4.74 -3.10 1.67
CA ILE A 71 6.10 -3.57 1.60
C ILE A 71 6.06 -4.89 0.86
N ALA A 72 6.91 -5.01 -0.14
CA ALA A 72 6.90 -6.14 -1.06
C ALA A 72 8.30 -6.56 -1.47
N GLU A 73 8.41 -7.78 -1.99
CA GLU A 73 9.60 -8.30 -2.64
C GLU A 73 9.44 -8.24 -4.16
N VAL A 74 10.45 -7.77 -4.86
CA VAL A 74 10.50 -7.82 -6.31
C VAL A 74 10.61 -9.27 -6.78
N VAL A 75 9.62 -9.77 -7.50
CA VAL A 75 9.60 -11.13 -8.06
C VAL A 75 10.14 -11.18 -9.47
N GLU A 76 9.70 -10.21 -10.30
CA GLU A 76 10.15 -10.04 -11.67
C GLU A 76 10.21 -8.55 -11.99
N SER A 77 11.26 -8.13 -12.71
CA SER A 77 11.44 -6.75 -13.13
C SER A 77 12.00 -6.71 -14.54
N ARG A 78 11.48 -5.79 -15.35
CA ARG A 78 12.08 -5.41 -16.63
C ARG A 78 12.78 -4.05 -16.59
N HIS A 79 12.81 -3.43 -15.40
CA HIS A 79 13.51 -2.17 -15.17
C HIS A 79 14.92 -2.41 -14.61
N PRO A 80 15.98 -1.73 -15.14
CA PRO A 80 17.38 -2.00 -14.77
C PRO A 80 17.69 -1.73 -13.28
N ASP A 81 16.98 -0.81 -12.66
CA ASP A 81 17.24 -0.39 -11.27
C ASP A 81 16.70 -1.35 -10.21
N PHE A 82 15.82 -2.29 -10.59
CA PHE A 82 15.19 -3.21 -9.67
C PHE A 82 15.54 -4.66 -10.00
N LYS A 83 15.95 -5.41 -8.97
CA LYS A 83 16.35 -6.81 -9.11
C LYS A 83 15.46 -7.69 -8.26
N LYS A 84 15.22 -8.91 -8.73
CA LYS A 84 14.54 -9.96 -7.97
C LYS A 84 15.14 -10.11 -6.57
N GLY A 85 14.29 -10.24 -5.55
CA GLY A 85 14.65 -10.36 -4.14
C GLY A 85 14.83 -9.03 -3.41
N GLN A 86 14.80 -7.89 -4.10
CA GLN A 86 14.86 -6.59 -3.42
C GLN A 86 13.56 -6.30 -2.69
N ILE A 87 13.70 -5.74 -1.48
CA ILE A 87 12.56 -5.25 -0.70
C ILE A 87 12.29 -3.81 -1.08
N VAL A 88 11.02 -3.52 -1.35
CA VAL A 88 10.54 -2.24 -1.85
C VAL A 88 9.26 -1.82 -1.15
N THR A 89 8.96 -0.52 -1.19
CA THR A 89 7.63 0.00 -0.87
C THR A 89 6.98 0.56 -2.11
N SER A 90 5.67 0.39 -2.22
CA SER A 90 4.89 0.92 -3.34
C SER A 90 3.43 1.09 -2.96
N ASP A 91 2.74 1.97 -3.66
CA ASP A 91 1.29 1.83 -3.82
C ASP A 91 0.99 0.50 -4.50
N SER A 92 0.05 -0.22 -3.94
CA SER A 92 -0.35 -1.54 -4.40
C SER A 92 -1.83 -1.79 -4.06
N TYR A 93 -2.21 -3.05 -3.97
CA TYR A 93 -3.59 -3.46 -3.71
C TYR A 93 -3.64 -4.60 -2.69
N TRP A 94 -4.80 -4.90 -2.16
CA TRP A 94 -5.03 -6.07 -1.31
C TRP A 94 -5.01 -7.35 -2.14
N GLU A 95 -3.82 -7.73 -2.55
CA GLU A 95 -3.55 -8.90 -3.39
C GLU A 95 -2.17 -9.50 -3.08
N GLU A 96 -1.94 -10.73 -3.49
CA GLU A 96 -0.66 -11.41 -3.23
C GLU A 96 0.47 -10.83 -4.09
N PHE A 97 0.18 -10.49 -5.35
CA PHE A 97 1.14 -9.92 -6.29
C PHE A 97 0.53 -8.68 -6.94
N SER A 98 1.30 -7.62 -7.01
CA SER A 98 0.90 -6.38 -7.67
C SER A 98 1.83 -6.05 -8.82
N LEU A 99 1.27 -5.56 -9.91
CA LEU A 99 2.01 -5.00 -11.02
C LEU A 99 2.10 -3.49 -10.81
N VAL A 100 3.32 -2.97 -10.72
CA VAL A 100 3.57 -1.56 -10.39
C VAL A 100 4.58 -0.95 -11.37
N LYS A 101 4.47 0.36 -11.60
CA LYS A 101 5.44 1.07 -12.43
C LYS A 101 6.70 1.36 -11.62
N ALA A 102 7.86 1.16 -12.22
CA ALA A 102 9.17 1.37 -11.57
C ALA A 102 9.33 2.75 -10.94
N LYS A 103 8.77 3.80 -11.54
CA LYS A 103 8.82 5.18 -11.03
C LYS A 103 8.08 5.38 -9.70
N ASP A 104 7.13 4.50 -9.38
CA ASP A 104 6.27 4.57 -8.19
C ASP A 104 6.77 3.64 -7.07
N VAL A 105 7.93 2.99 -7.27
CA VAL A 105 8.54 2.04 -6.35
C VAL A 105 9.74 2.63 -5.65
N ASN A 106 9.81 2.49 -4.33
CA ASN A 106 10.94 2.95 -3.52
C ASN A 106 11.70 1.76 -2.93
N LYS A 107 13.04 1.80 -3.01
CA LYS A 107 13.89 0.80 -2.37
C LYS A 107 13.89 1.00 -0.86
N CYS A 108 13.76 -0.09 -0.11
CA CYS A 108 13.81 -0.06 1.34
C CYS A 108 15.25 -0.13 1.87
N PRO A 109 15.57 0.55 2.98
CA PRO A 109 16.77 0.27 3.78
C PRO A 109 16.75 -1.18 4.26
N GLN A 110 17.91 -1.85 4.27
CA GLN A 110 18.00 -3.29 4.60
C GLN A 110 18.04 -3.57 6.10
N ASP A 111 18.45 -2.59 6.91
CA ASP A 111 18.75 -2.78 8.34
C ASP A 111 17.60 -2.30 9.26
N ILE A 112 16.39 -2.18 8.72
CA ILE A 112 15.23 -1.70 9.46
C ILE A 112 14.15 -2.77 9.48
N PRO A 113 13.51 -3.06 10.63
CA PRO A 113 12.36 -3.95 10.67
C PRO A 113 11.27 -3.49 9.68
N LEU A 114 10.77 -4.41 8.86
CA LEU A 114 9.82 -4.07 7.79
C LEU A 114 8.57 -3.33 8.30
N THR A 115 8.09 -3.70 9.50
CA THR A 115 6.94 -3.03 10.13
C THR A 115 7.17 -1.55 10.39
N TYR A 116 8.42 -1.13 10.62
CA TYR A 116 8.75 0.28 10.85
C TYR A 116 8.55 1.13 9.60
N LEU A 117 8.70 0.54 8.42
CA LEU A 117 8.50 1.24 7.14
C LEU A 117 7.02 1.60 6.89
N LEU A 118 6.07 0.86 7.48
CA LEU A 118 4.64 1.17 7.43
C LEU A 118 4.14 1.95 8.66
N SER A 119 4.96 2.13 9.69
CA SER A 119 4.60 2.82 10.93
C SER A 119 5.44 4.08 11.18
N ILE A 120 6.58 3.94 11.86
CA ILE A 120 7.42 5.07 12.29
C ILE A 120 8.00 5.83 11.09
N PHE A 121 8.45 5.14 10.06
CA PHE A 121 8.97 5.72 8.82
C PHE A 121 7.93 5.86 7.71
N GLY A 122 6.68 5.49 8.00
CA GLY A 122 5.55 5.68 7.10
C GLY A 122 4.80 7.00 7.37
N ILE A 123 3.65 7.15 6.72
CA ILE A 123 2.83 8.37 6.81
C ILE A 123 2.38 8.67 8.24
N ALA A 124 2.10 7.66 9.05
CA ALA A 124 1.65 7.83 10.43
C ALA A 124 2.75 8.45 11.31
N GLY A 125 3.98 7.92 11.23
CA GLY A 125 5.12 8.47 11.97
C GLY A 125 5.50 9.88 11.52
N LEU A 126 5.49 10.13 10.21
CA LEU A 126 5.76 11.45 9.64
C LEU A 126 4.70 12.46 10.10
N THR A 127 3.43 12.08 10.10
CA THR A 127 2.33 12.92 10.59
C THR A 127 2.48 13.23 12.08
N ALA A 128 2.82 12.25 12.90
CA ALA A 128 3.08 12.43 14.32
C ALA A 128 4.26 13.37 14.55
N TYR A 129 5.37 13.18 13.83
CA TYR A 129 6.54 14.03 13.92
C TYR A 129 6.21 15.50 13.62
N HIS A 130 5.60 15.78 12.47
CA HIS A 130 5.21 17.13 12.11
C HIS A 130 4.17 17.73 13.07
N GLY A 131 3.20 16.93 13.50
CA GLY A 131 2.21 17.37 14.48
C GLY A 131 2.82 17.79 15.82
N LEU A 132 3.76 17.01 16.33
CA LEU A 132 4.39 17.30 17.62
C LEU A 132 5.43 18.41 17.52
N PHE A 133 6.36 18.33 16.57
CA PHE A 133 7.52 19.22 16.54
C PHE A 133 7.25 20.50 15.75
N ASP A 134 6.60 20.44 14.61
CA ASP A 134 6.39 21.60 13.75
C ASP A 134 5.16 22.41 14.16
N VAL A 135 4.07 21.75 14.52
CA VAL A 135 2.81 22.40 14.91
C VAL A 135 2.74 22.59 16.42
N GLY A 136 2.90 21.52 17.20
CA GLY A 136 2.80 21.51 18.65
C GLY A 136 3.97 22.17 19.36
N LYS A 137 5.12 22.36 18.65
CA LYS A 137 6.34 22.95 19.23
C LYS A 137 6.82 22.25 20.49
N LEU A 138 6.67 20.90 20.51
CA LEU A 138 7.07 20.05 21.64
C LEU A 138 8.51 20.34 22.10
N LYS A 139 8.71 20.48 23.40
CA LYS A 139 10.01 20.72 24.02
C LYS A 139 10.44 19.50 24.83
N ALA A 140 11.73 19.43 25.18
CA ALA A 140 12.31 18.27 25.86
C ALA A 140 11.69 17.94 27.24
N ASN A 141 10.96 18.85 27.85
CA ASN A 141 10.36 18.71 29.19
C ASN A 141 8.81 18.76 29.16
N ASP A 142 8.19 18.67 27.99
CA ASP A 142 6.74 18.63 27.85
C ASP A 142 6.20 17.20 28.05
#